data_75b5342c41d55f95cb06b84689a27f98
#
_entry.id   75b5342c41d55f95cb06b84689a27f98
#
_cell.length_a   1.000
_cell.length_b   1.000
_cell.length_c   1.000
_cell.angle_alpha   90.00
_cell.angle_beta   90.00
_cell.angle_gamma   90.00
#
_symmetry.space_group_name_H-M   'P 1'
#
loop_
_entity.id
_entity.type
_entity.pdbx_description
1 polymer ?
#
loop_
_entity_poly.entity_id
_entity_poly.type
_entity_poly.pdbx_seq_one_letter_code
_entity_poly.pdbx_strand_id
1 'polypeptide(L)' 'MSEEVVVVSTLGEGDRQVGRLTLNVPRILNSLDAEMIEIMLGKLLEWAEDDSIAAVYIDGEGEKAFCAGGDVHE' A
#
# COMPACT_ATOMS: atom_id res chain seq x y z
N MET A 1 -11.01 -16.04 7.41
CA MET A 1 -10.85 -14.89 6.54
C MET A 1 -9.40 -14.42 6.53
N SER A 2 -8.83 -14.27 5.37
CA SER A 2 -7.44 -13.90 5.27
C SER A 2 -7.28 -12.38 5.44
N GLU A 3 -6.13 -11.99 6.00
CA GLU A 3 -5.79 -10.60 6.11
C GLU A 3 -5.32 -10.08 4.76
N GLU A 4 -5.57 -8.81 4.50
CA GLU A 4 -5.08 -8.19 3.28
C GLU A 4 -3.59 -7.88 3.44
N VAL A 5 -2.81 -8.21 2.40
CA VAL A 5 -1.37 -7.95 2.43
C VAL A 5 -1.07 -6.47 2.22
N VAL A 6 -1.99 -5.75 1.59
CA VAL A 6 -1.92 -4.29 1.48
C VAL A 6 -3.28 -3.75 1.88
N VAL A 7 -3.30 -2.87 2.87
CA VAL A 7 -4.54 -2.24 3.32
C VAL A 7 -4.68 -0.91 2.59
N VAL A 8 -5.80 -0.75 1.91
CA VAL A 8 -6.05 0.44 1.09
C VAL A 8 -7.06 1.33 1.80
N SER A 9 -6.76 2.61 1.92
CA SER A 9 -7.68 3.55 2.54
C SER A 9 -7.47 4.93 1.95
N THR A 10 -8.37 5.86 2.30
CA THR A 10 -8.21 7.25 1.93
C THR A 10 -8.43 8.12 3.16
N LEU A 11 -7.73 9.24 3.19
CA LEU A 11 -7.82 10.21 4.26
C LEU A 11 -8.27 11.55 3.67
N GLY A 12 -9.06 12.30 4.42
CA GLY A 12 -9.55 13.57 3.94
C GLY A 12 -10.90 13.43 3.27
N GLU A 13 -11.37 14.49 2.64
CA GLU A 13 -12.68 14.48 1.99
C GLU A 13 -12.71 15.43 0.81
N GLY A 14 -13.74 15.25 -0.03
CA GLY A 14 -13.93 16.08 -1.20
C GLY A 14 -12.86 15.78 -2.25
N ASP A 15 -12.29 16.85 -2.80
CA ASP A 15 -11.28 16.73 -3.84
C ASP A 15 -9.86 16.87 -3.31
N ARG A 16 -9.69 16.71 -1.99
CA ARG A 16 -8.36 16.81 -1.36
C ARG A 16 -8.13 15.60 -0.46
N GLN A 17 -8.18 14.43 -1.06
CA GLN A 17 -7.96 13.20 -0.33
C GLN A 17 -6.55 12.69 -0.56
N VAL A 18 -6.05 11.93 0.42
CA VAL A 18 -4.76 11.25 0.31
C VAL A 18 -5.05 9.75 0.25
N GLY A 19 -4.56 9.10 -0.79
CA GLY A 19 -4.64 7.66 -0.88
C GLY A 19 -3.57 7.04 0.01
N ARG A 20 -3.92 6.03 0.78
CA ARG A 20 -2.98 5.40 1.70
C ARG A 20 -2.89 3.91 1.39
N LEU A 21 -1.67 3.43 1.23
CA LEU A 21 -1.39 2.00 1.06
C LEU A 21 -0.52 1.57 2.22
N THR A 22 -1.02 0.64 3.04
CA THR A 22 -0.30 0.15 4.19
C THR A 22 0.15 -1.28 3.92
N LEU A 23 1.45 -1.49 3.88
CA LEU A 23 2.01 -2.83 3.72
C LEU A 23 1.74 -3.61 5.00
N ASN A 24 1.12 -4.77 4.88
CA ASN A 24 0.55 -5.46 6.04
C ASN A 24 1.04 -6.91 6.15
N VAL A 25 2.35 -7.11 6.04
CA VAL A 25 2.96 -8.42 6.32
C VAL A 25 4.18 -8.22 7.23
N PRO A 26 3.95 -7.72 8.45
CA PRO A 26 5.08 -7.40 9.35
C PRO A 26 5.92 -8.62 9.72
N ARG A 27 5.36 -9.83 9.66
CA ARG A 27 6.11 -11.02 10.00
C ARG A 27 7.28 -11.28 9.05
N ILE A 28 7.23 -10.69 7.85
CA ILE A 28 8.34 -10.76 6.88
C ILE A 28 8.86 -9.36 6.59
N LEU A 29 8.70 -8.46 7.55
CA LEU A 29 9.16 -7.07 7.49
C LEU A 29 8.63 -6.36 6.25
N ASN A 30 7.40 -6.70 5.85
CA ASN A 30 6.69 -6.09 4.72
C ASN A 30 7.46 -6.19 3.41
N SER A 31 8.18 -7.31 3.20
CA SER A 31 8.84 -7.55 1.93
C SER A 31 7.81 -7.62 0.80
N LEU A 32 8.16 -7.06 -0.33
CA LEU A 32 7.25 -6.98 -1.47
C LEU A 32 7.25 -8.29 -2.25
N ASP A 33 6.07 -8.80 -2.54
CA ASP A 33 5.92 -9.96 -3.43
C ASP A 33 5.01 -9.57 -4.59
N ALA A 34 4.77 -10.51 -5.50
CA ALA A 34 4.01 -10.22 -6.71
C ALA A 34 2.59 -9.78 -6.40
N GLU A 35 1.96 -10.40 -5.41
CA GLU A 35 0.58 -10.05 -5.05
C GLU A 35 0.50 -8.62 -4.54
N MET A 36 1.42 -8.23 -3.66
CA MET A 36 1.44 -6.89 -3.11
C MET A 36 1.67 -5.86 -4.21
N ILE A 37 2.60 -6.15 -5.11
CA ILE A 37 2.91 -5.24 -6.21
C ILE A 37 1.71 -5.05 -7.13
N GLU A 38 1.00 -6.13 -7.44
CA GLU A 38 -0.19 -6.01 -8.28
C GLU A 38 -1.26 -5.15 -7.63
N ILE A 39 -1.49 -5.34 -6.34
CA ILE A 39 -2.50 -4.56 -5.62
C ILE A 39 -2.10 -3.08 -5.62
N MET A 40 -0.85 -2.79 -5.28
CA MET A 40 -0.38 -1.42 -5.22
C MET A 40 -0.41 -0.75 -6.58
N LEU A 41 0.04 -1.44 -7.61
CA LEU A 41 0.05 -0.88 -8.96
C LEU A 41 -1.36 -0.57 -9.44
N GLY A 42 -2.30 -1.51 -9.24
CA GLY A 42 -3.68 -1.28 -9.63
C GLY A 42 -4.26 -0.04 -8.97
N LYS A 43 -3.97 0.12 -7.67
CA LYS A 43 -4.49 1.26 -6.92
C LYS A 43 -3.83 2.56 -7.35
N LEU A 44 -2.53 2.53 -7.58
CA LEU A 44 -1.82 3.74 -8.03
C LEU A 44 -2.32 4.20 -9.40
N LEU A 45 -2.59 3.26 -10.31
CA LEU A 45 -3.12 3.61 -11.61
C LEU A 45 -4.53 4.20 -11.50
N GLU A 46 -5.35 3.63 -10.63
CA GLU A 46 -6.70 4.14 -10.41
C GLU A 46 -6.64 5.55 -9.84
N TRP A 47 -5.79 5.78 -8.83
CA TRP A 47 -5.66 7.08 -8.20
C TRP A 47 -5.02 8.12 -9.10
N ALA A 48 -4.18 7.70 -10.05
CA ALA A 48 -3.56 8.63 -10.98
C ALA A 48 -4.59 9.33 -11.85
N GLU A 49 -5.75 8.71 -12.05
CA GLU A 49 -6.81 9.29 -12.87
C GLU A 49 -7.94 9.90 -12.03
N ASP A 50 -7.78 9.90 -10.71
CA ASP A 50 -8.81 10.40 -9.80
C ASP A 50 -8.40 11.77 -9.30
N ASP A 51 -9.09 12.80 -9.79
CA ASP A 51 -8.76 14.19 -9.44
C ASP A 51 -8.97 14.49 -7.96
N SER A 52 -9.71 13.66 -7.24
CA SER A 52 -9.93 13.88 -5.82
C SER A 52 -8.75 13.41 -4.96
N ILE A 53 -7.82 12.66 -5.55
CA ILE A 53 -6.64 12.16 -4.82
C ILE A 53 -5.47 13.10 -5.09
N ALA A 54 -5.11 13.87 -4.07
CA ALA A 54 -4.06 14.90 -4.19
C ALA A 54 -2.67 14.32 -4.00
N ALA A 55 -2.55 13.21 -3.26
CA ALA A 55 -1.25 12.61 -2.97
C ALA A 55 -1.46 11.15 -2.56
N VAL A 56 -0.37 10.39 -2.54
CA VAL A 56 -0.39 9.01 -2.08
C VAL A 56 0.63 8.85 -0.97
N TYR A 57 0.21 8.18 0.08
CA TYR A 57 1.04 7.92 1.24
C TYR A 57 1.18 6.40 1.40
N ILE A 58 2.41 5.93 1.55
CA ILE A 58 2.67 4.50 1.71
C ILE A 58 3.37 4.28 3.04
N ASP A 59 2.82 3.39 3.86
CA ASP A 59 3.47 3.05 5.13
C ASP A 59 3.42 1.54 5.33
N GLY A 60 3.93 1.07 6.44
CA GLY A 60 3.98 -0.35 6.74
C GLY A 60 3.55 -0.62 8.17
N GLU A 61 2.86 -1.74 8.37
CA GLU A 61 2.53 -2.21 9.69
C GLU A 61 3.75 -2.79 10.36
N GLY A 62 3.75 -2.75 11.69
CA GLY A 62 4.84 -3.31 12.48
C GLY A 62 5.83 -2.25 12.89
N GLU A 63 6.70 -2.62 13.83
CA GLU A 63 7.63 -1.67 14.42
C GLU A 63 9.06 -1.82 13.91
N LYS A 64 9.35 -2.88 13.17
CA LYS A 64 10.73 -3.18 12.82
C LYS A 64 11.15 -2.61 11.48
N ALA A 65 10.23 -2.54 10.52
CA ALA A 65 10.58 -2.03 9.22
C ALA A 65 9.35 -1.56 8.48
N PHE A 66 9.52 -0.51 7.68
CA PHE A 66 8.51 -0.11 6.72
C PHE A 66 8.42 -1.16 5.63
N CYS A 67 9.54 -1.53 5.04
CA CYS A 67 9.60 -2.49 3.95
C CYS A 67 11.04 -3.00 3.87
N ALA A 68 11.20 -4.32 3.81
CA ALA A 68 12.54 -4.92 3.71
C ALA A 68 13.03 -5.01 2.27
N GLY A 69 12.20 -4.58 1.30
CA GLY A 69 12.58 -4.63 -0.10
C GLY A 69 11.86 -5.76 -0.82
N GLY A 70 12.35 -6.15 -1.97
CA GLY A 70 11.75 -7.23 -2.72
C GLY A 70 12.05 -8.59 -2.13
N ASP A 71 11.13 -9.52 -2.33
CA ASP A 71 11.29 -10.89 -1.84
C ASP A 71 12.22 -11.63 -2.80
N VAL A 72 13.43 -11.91 -2.33
CA VAL A 72 14.44 -12.55 -3.19
C VAL A 72 14.22 -14.03 -3.39
N HIS A 73 13.23 -14.59 -2.71
CA HIS A 73 12.90 -16.01 -2.85
C HIS A 73 11.79 -16.27 -3.86
N GLU A 74 11.26 -15.25 -4.45
CA GLU A 74 10.35 -15.40 -5.56
C GLU A 74 11.13 -15.53 -6.87
#